data_06139a01300c1c919eace31c5f9ea4a3
#
_entry.id   06139a01300c1c919eace31c5f9ea4a3
#
_cell.length_a   1.000
_cell.length_b   1.000
_cell.length_c   1.000
_cell.angle_alpha   90.00
_cell.angle_beta   90.00
_cell.angle_gamma   90.00
#
_symmetry.space_group_name_H-M   'P 1'
#
loop_
_entity.id
_entity.type
_entity.pdbx_description
1 polymer ?
#
loop_
_entity_poly.entity_id
_entity_poly.type
_entity_poly.pdbx_seq_one_letter_code
_entity_poly.pdbx_strand_id
1 'polypeptide(L)'
;MDFSEVVLCDEDRLFQTELRAFLADVVTADVINRDRQTGDNFDEGVHLALGAAGYLERDWLPESQGGFSAVQRRIWELEIGRAHTPWFHWGTTAMVANAVHDFGSAELRDEVLAKTLSGHYRLCLGFTEPEGGSDVATCKTRAVRDGDGWVINGSKMFTSNAHHAHYVFLLTNTNPGAPKHQSLTMFLVPLDAAGVDVQPIRTVDGDRTNITFYSDVRIADRYRLGDVDGGWTVLRTALDAEHGTGERDDSGLQKIATMTEHALLLAEGLDVVAGSLAGSVVGEDSVAYRLGRSVARMEAALSTPGMYGRVAIATALRELSPELMDVQGASGGLASADLDAQYLFRLGVPMGIYGGTLEVFRNMIAQHALGLGRPAYAPAAGGRS
;
A
#
# COMPACT_ATOMS: atom_id res chain seq x y z
N MET A 1 13.82 -4.16 22.08
CA MET A 1 13.98 -3.10 21.09
C MET A 1 15.39 -2.55 21.30
N ASP A 2 16.22 -2.51 20.28
CA ASP A 2 17.56 -1.92 20.35
C ASP A 2 17.45 -0.45 19.92
N PHE A 3 17.84 0.48 20.81
CA PHE A 3 17.85 1.92 20.55
C PHE A 3 19.26 2.44 20.28
N SER A 4 20.20 1.54 19.91
CA SER A 4 21.53 1.97 19.51
C SER A 4 21.49 2.81 18.24
N GLU A 5 22.37 3.79 18.15
CA GLU A 5 22.52 4.61 16.95
C GLU A 5 23.02 3.75 15.78
N VAL A 6 22.33 3.83 14.64
CA VAL A 6 22.77 3.18 13.41
C VAL A 6 23.87 4.01 12.76
N VAL A 7 25.08 3.51 12.77
CA VAL A 7 26.21 4.15 12.09
C VAL A 7 26.30 3.59 10.68
N LEU A 8 25.98 4.42 9.68
CA LEU A 8 26.11 4.05 8.29
C LEU A 8 27.57 3.83 7.89
N CYS A 9 27.86 2.76 7.16
CA CYS A 9 29.15 2.58 6.52
C CYS A 9 29.34 3.54 5.33
N ASP A 10 30.55 3.60 4.75
CA ASP A 10 30.82 4.54 3.66
C ASP A 10 30.01 4.23 2.40
N GLU A 11 29.76 2.95 2.12
CA GLU A 11 28.92 2.50 1.01
C GLU A 11 27.46 2.96 1.20
N ASP A 12 26.89 2.79 2.39
CA ASP A 12 25.52 3.22 2.69
C ASP A 12 25.38 4.75 2.64
N ARG A 13 26.41 5.48 3.10
CA ARG A 13 26.46 6.96 2.99
C ARG A 13 26.52 7.42 1.53
N LEU A 14 27.29 6.73 0.71
CA LEU A 14 27.38 7.01 -0.73
C LEU A 14 26.04 6.75 -1.38
N PHE A 15 25.43 5.59 -1.13
CA PHE A 15 24.11 5.24 -1.65
C PHE A 15 23.05 6.28 -1.26
N GLN A 16 23.02 6.71 0.00
CA GLN A 16 22.11 7.76 0.47
C GLN A 16 22.31 9.09 -0.28
N THR A 17 23.57 9.47 -0.50
CA THR A 17 23.91 10.71 -1.20
C THR A 17 23.49 10.68 -2.66
N GLU A 18 23.78 9.58 -3.35
CA GLU A 18 23.40 9.36 -4.76
C GLU A 18 21.89 9.33 -4.93
N LEU A 19 21.19 8.62 -4.05
CA LEU A 19 19.72 8.55 -4.06
C LEU A 19 19.09 9.93 -3.84
N ARG A 20 19.57 10.72 -2.88
CA ARG A 20 19.09 12.09 -2.65
C ARG A 20 19.29 12.98 -3.87
N ALA A 21 20.47 12.91 -4.49
CA ALA A 21 20.75 13.69 -5.69
C ALA A 21 19.83 13.29 -6.84
N PHE A 22 19.63 11.98 -7.05
CA PHE A 22 18.71 11.47 -8.06
C PHE A 22 17.27 11.90 -7.81
N LEU A 23 16.77 11.76 -6.58
CA LEU A 23 15.40 12.17 -6.24
C LEU A 23 15.19 13.67 -6.39
N ALA A 24 16.18 14.50 -6.00
CA ALA A 24 16.10 15.95 -6.18
C ALA A 24 16.02 16.37 -7.66
N ASP A 25 16.59 15.58 -8.58
CA ASP A 25 16.52 15.84 -10.02
C ASP A 25 15.16 15.44 -10.61
N VAL A 26 14.60 14.32 -10.20
CA VAL A 26 13.37 13.77 -10.82
C VAL A 26 12.08 14.17 -10.10
N VAL A 27 12.10 14.40 -8.79
CA VAL A 27 10.94 14.78 -7.98
C VAL A 27 10.93 16.29 -7.77
N THR A 28 10.55 17.02 -8.82
CA THR A 28 10.50 18.49 -8.79
C THR A 28 9.29 19.02 -8.04
N ALA A 29 9.30 20.30 -7.67
CA ALA A 29 8.14 20.98 -7.07
C ALA A 29 6.88 20.86 -7.94
N ASP A 30 7.01 20.88 -9.27
CA ASP A 30 5.89 20.72 -10.20
C ASP A 30 5.30 19.29 -10.14
N VAL A 31 6.14 18.28 -9.99
CA VAL A 31 5.71 16.87 -9.79
C VAL A 31 4.91 16.77 -8.49
N ILE A 32 5.44 17.28 -7.38
CA ILE A 32 4.78 17.25 -6.06
C ILE A 32 3.45 18.00 -6.11
N ASN A 33 3.42 19.20 -6.68
CA ASN A 33 2.20 20.01 -6.78
C ASN A 33 1.13 19.33 -7.65
N ARG A 34 1.52 18.74 -8.77
CA ARG A 34 0.61 17.98 -9.63
C ARG A 34 0.02 16.78 -8.90
N ASP A 35 0.84 16.02 -8.19
CA ASP A 35 0.39 14.86 -7.43
C ASP A 35 -0.60 15.25 -6.33
N ARG A 36 -0.31 16.28 -5.56
CA ARG A 36 -1.23 16.84 -4.55
C ARG A 36 -2.56 17.32 -5.14
N GLN A 37 -2.56 17.86 -6.36
CA GLN A 37 -3.78 18.32 -7.04
C GLN A 37 -4.60 17.16 -7.59
N THR A 38 -3.95 16.13 -8.12
CA THR A 38 -4.62 14.98 -8.73
C THR A 38 -4.99 13.92 -7.69
N GLY A 39 -4.21 13.76 -6.63
CA GLY A 39 -4.34 12.69 -5.65
C GLY A 39 -4.12 11.31 -6.28
N ASP A 40 -3.32 11.24 -7.34
CA ASP A 40 -3.06 10.00 -8.06
C ASP A 40 -1.97 9.16 -7.39
N ASN A 41 -1.15 9.77 -6.52
CA ASN A 41 0.01 9.14 -5.85
C ASN A 41 0.95 8.46 -6.86
N PHE A 42 1.04 9.05 -8.06
CA PHE A 42 1.77 8.52 -9.19
C PHE A 42 2.20 9.62 -10.17
N ASP A 43 3.46 9.56 -10.62
CA ASP A 43 3.97 10.33 -11.74
C ASP A 43 4.73 9.41 -12.70
N GLU A 44 4.34 9.38 -13.96
CA GLU A 44 4.91 8.47 -14.96
C GLU A 44 6.39 8.75 -15.23
N GLY A 45 6.78 10.04 -15.27
CA GLY A 45 8.17 10.43 -15.51
C GLY A 45 9.09 9.97 -14.39
N VAL A 46 8.67 10.18 -13.14
CA VAL A 46 9.40 9.70 -11.95
C VAL A 46 9.49 8.18 -11.94
N HIS A 47 8.39 7.49 -12.22
CA HIS A 47 8.35 6.02 -12.19
C HIS A 47 9.28 5.41 -13.26
N LEU A 48 9.28 5.94 -14.48
CA LEU A 48 10.18 5.52 -15.55
C LEU A 48 11.65 5.82 -15.21
N ALA A 49 11.93 6.98 -14.61
CA ALA A 49 13.29 7.33 -14.17
C ALA A 49 13.81 6.38 -13.08
N LEU A 50 12.97 6.02 -12.11
CA LEU A 50 13.29 5.02 -11.08
C LEU A 50 13.59 3.64 -11.70
N GLY A 51 12.79 3.22 -12.68
CA GLY A 51 13.00 1.98 -13.42
C GLY A 51 14.29 1.99 -14.22
N ALA A 52 14.53 3.06 -14.99
CA ALA A 52 15.75 3.22 -15.81
C ALA A 52 17.04 3.26 -14.98
N ALA A 53 16.97 3.82 -13.75
CA ALA A 53 18.08 3.82 -12.81
C ALA A 53 18.25 2.47 -12.06
N GLY A 54 17.37 1.48 -12.31
CA GLY A 54 17.43 0.16 -11.68
C GLY A 54 16.93 0.11 -10.22
N TYR A 55 16.37 1.21 -9.69
CA TYR A 55 15.92 1.24 -8.30
C TYR A 55 14.71 0.33 -8.06
N LEU A 56 13.76 0.25 -9.01
CA LEU A 56 12.59 -0.62 -8.89
C LEU A 56 12.98 -2.10 -8.88
N GLU A 57 13.91 -2.49 -9.73
CA GLU A 57 14.43 -3.87 -9.76
C GLU A 57 15.17 -4.22 -8.47
N ARG A 58 16.05 -3.33 -7.99
CA ARG A 58 16.78 -3.53 -6.73
C ARG A 58 15.86 -3.58 -5.50
N ASP A 59 14.78 -2.82 -5.49
CA ASP A 59 13.78 -2.91 -4.42
C ASP A 59 13.00 -4.23 -4.47
N TRP A 60 12.77 -4.78 -5.64
CA TRP A 60 12.03 -6.02 -5.83
C TRP A 60 12.88 -7.28 -5.59
N LEU A 61 14.15 -7.28 -5.98
CA LEU A 61 15.05 -8.43 -5.85
C LEU A 61 15.44 -8.67 -4.37
N PRO A 62 15.69 -9.95 -3.99
CA PRO A 62 16.39 -10.25 -2.74
C PRO A 62 17.84 -9.77 -2.79
N GLU A 63 18.43 -9.47 -1.65
CA GLU A 63 19.82 -9.00 -1.54
C GLU A 63 20.81 -9.95 -2.22
N SER A 64 20.61 -11.27 -2.07
CA SER A 64 21.43 -12.31 -2.70
C SER A 64 21.45 -12.26 -4.25
N GLN A 65 20.49 -11.54 -4.86
CA GLN A 65 20.37 -11.36 -6.31
C GLN A 65 20.62 -9.91 -6.76
N GLY A 66 21.23 -9.09 -5.92
CA GLY A 66 21.56 -7.69 -6.23
C GLY A 66 20.51 -6.67 -5.75
N GLY A 67 19.54 -7.09 -4.97
CA GLY A 67 18.59 -6.20 -4.30
C GLY A 67 19.24 -5.35 -3.21
N PHE A 68 18.47 -4.45 -2.62
CA PHE A 68 18.94 -3.63 -1.51
C PHE A 68 19.26 -4.47 -0.28
N SER A 69 20.37 -4.14 0.41
CA SER A 69 20.61 -4.60 1.78
C SER A 69 19.51 -4.07 2.72
N ALA A 70 19.42 -4.62 3.92
CA ALA A 70 18.48 -4.15 4.92
C ALA A 70 18.63 -2.64 5.23
N VAL A 71 19.87 -2.17 5.34
CA VAL A 71 20.19 -0.74 5.59
C VAL A 71 19.83 0.10 4.38
N GLN A 72 20.22 -0.32 3.18
CA GLN A 72 19.88 0.40 1.94
C GLN A 72 18.37 0.48 1.72
N ARG A 73 17.63 -0.58 2.02
CA ARG A 73 16.15 -0.58 1.96
C ARG A 73 15.56 0.45 2.91
N ARG A 74 16.09 0.55 4.15
CA ARG A 74 15.63 1.57 5.08
C ARG A 74 15.98 2.99 4.62
N ILE A 75 17.16 3.19 4.04
CA ILE A 75 17.52 4.47 3.41
C ILE A 75 16.55 4.79 2.26
N TRP A 76 16.29 3.83 1.39
CA TRP A 76 15.34 3.96 0.29
C TRP A 76 13.95 4.43 0.76
N GLU A 77 13.35 3.73 1.73
CA GLU A 77 12.03 4.08 2.27
C GLU A 77 11.99 5.51 2.85
N LEU A 78 13.02 5.89 3.59
CA LEU A 78 13.10 7.21 4.21
C LEU A 78 13.31 8.33 3.17
N GLU A 79 14.21 8.14 2.23
CA GLU A 79 14.52 9.18 1.24
C GLU A 79 13.39 9.35 0.21
N ILE A 80 12.72 8.28 -0.21
CA ILE A 80 11.52 8.32 -1.04
C ILE A 80 10.41 9.13 -0.36
N GLY A 81 10.16 8.88 0.92
CA GLY A 81 9.13 9.61 1.67
C GLY A 81 9.49 11.08 1.88
N ARG A 82 10.75 11.38 2.24
CA ARG A 82 11.23 12.77 2.40
C ARG A 82 11.21 13.59 1.13
N ALA A 83 11.37 12.95 -0.02
CA ALA A 83 11.30 13.59 -1.32
C ALA A 83 9.85 13.80 -1.80
N HIS A 84 8.84 13.35 -1.05
CA HIS A 84 7.43 13.33 -1.49
C HIS A 84 7.25 12.68 -2.86
N THR A 85 7.94 11.57 -3.08
CA THR A 85 7.94 10.88 -4.36
C THR A 85 6.56 10.27 -4.63
N PRO A 86 5.90 10.57 -5.74
CA PRO A 86 4.60 9.99 -6.08
C PRO A 86 4.77 8.54 -6.61
N TRP A 87 5.02 7.61 -5.73
CA TRP A 87 5.35 6.22 -6.05
C TRP A 87 4.55 5.18 -5.23
N PHE A 88 3.63 5.61 -4.39
CA PHE A 88 2.90 4.78 -3.40
C PHE A 88 2.41 3.45 -3.97
N HIS A 89 2.01 3.44 -5.24
CA HIS A 89 1.51 2.25 -5.92
C HIS A 89 2.59 1.24 -6.35
N TRP A 90 3.88 1.57 -6.18
CA TRP A 90 4.95 0.62 -6.46
C TRP A 90 4.89 -0.61 -5.55
N GLY A 91 4.61 -0.45 -4.27
CA GLY A 91 4.46 -1.57 -3.34
C GLY A 91 3.42 -2.59 -3.82
N THR A 92 2.27 -2.09 -4.32
CA THR A 92 1.22 -2.92 -4.94
C THR A 92 1.73 -3.61 -6.21
N THR A 93 2.40 -2.86 -7.09
CA THR A 93 2.96 -3.39 -8.34
C THR A 93 4.00 -4.48 -8.05
N ALA A 94 4.90 -4.27 -7.11
CA ALA A 94 5.92 -5.24 -6.70
C ALA A 94 5.31 -6.52 -6.12
N MET A 95 4.26 -6.39 -5.30
CA MET A 95 3.52 -7.54 -4.75
C MET A 95 2.88 -8.38 -5.87
N VAL A 96 2.23 -7.74 -6.83
CA VAL A 96 1.63 -8.45 -7.97
C VAL A 96 2.71 -9.08 -8.86
N ALA A 97 3.85 -8.41 -9.06
CA ALA A 97 4.99 -8.98 -9.78
C ALA A 97 5.51 -10.27 -9.12
N ASN A 98 5.56 -10.32 -7.78
CA ASN A 98 5.87 -11.56 -7.05
C ASN A 98 4.85 -12.67 -7.34
N ALA A 99 3.56 -12.35 -7.34
CA ALA A 99 2.52 -13.33 -7.67
C ALA A 99 2.63 -13.83 -9.13
N VAL A 100 2.97 -12.96 -10.06
CA VAL A 100 3.25 -13.33 -11.47
C VAL A 100 4.48 -14.22 -11.57
N HIS A 101 5.55 -13.88 -10.85
CA HIS A 101 6.78 -14.68 -10.80
C HIS A 101 6.51 -16.09 -10.29
N ASP A 102 5.74 -16.23 -9.21
CA ASP A 102 5.54 -17.50 -8.52
C ASP A 102 4.49 -18.40 -9.20
N PHE A 103 3.40 -17.80 -9.70
CA PHE A 103 2.20 -18.50 -10.13
C PHE A 103 1.85 -18.29 -11.61
N GLY A 104 2.53 -17.38 -12.29
CA GLY A 104 2.31 -17.12 -13.72
C GLY A 104 2.90 -18.19 -14.63
N SER A 105 2.32 -18.36 -15.81
CA SER A 105 2.96 -19.14 -16.88
C SER A 105 4.29 -18.49 -17.29
N ALA A 106 5.19 -19.28 -17.91
CA ALA A 106 6.47 -18.74 -18.44
C ALA A 106 6.21 -17.56 -19.39
N GLU A 107 5.24 -17.71 -20.30
CA GLU A 107 4.85 -16.67 -21.26
C GLU A 107 4.40 -15.37 -20.55
N LEU A 108 3.57 -15.50 -19.50
CA LEU A 108 3.07 -14.34 -18.76
C LEU A 108 4.20 -13.64 -17.98
N ARG A 109 5.10 -14.41 -17.38
CA ARG A 109 6.30 -13.87 -16.71
C ARG A 109 7.18 -13.06 -17.67
N ASP A 110 7.46 -13.63 -18.83
CA ASP A 110 8.29 -12.99 -19.85
C ASP A 110 7.65 -11.69 -20.39
N GLU A 111 6.31 -11.68 -20.53
CA GLU A 111 5.55 -10.51 -20.98
C GLU A 111 5.57 -9.37 -19.96
N VAL A 112 5.46 -9.69 -18.67
CA VAL A 112 5.12 -8.71 -17.65
C VAL A 112 6.31 -8.23 -16.83
N LEU A 113 7.19 -9.15 -16.37
CA LEU A 113 8.18 -8.81 -15.33
C LEU A 113 9.20 -7.78 -15.78
N ALA A 114 9.82 -7.99 -16.94
CA ALA A 114 10.86 -7.06 -17.42
C ALA A 114 10.32 -5.64 -17.59
N LYS A 115 9.09 -5.49 -18.09
CA LYS A 115 8.46 -4.19 -18.28
C LYS A 115 8.02 -3.57 -16.95
N THR A 116 7.65 -4.40 -15.97
CA THR A 116 7.31 -3.94 -14.61
C THR A 116 8.55 -3.40 -13.90
N LEU A 117 9.64 -4.14 -13.89
CA LEU A 117 10.88 -3.76 -13.20
C LEU A 117 11.59 -2.56 -13.85
N SER A 118 11.41 -2.37 -15.15
CA SER A 118 11.87 -1.17 -15.87
C SER A 118 10.91 0.04 -15.76
N GLY A 119 9.81 -0.07 -15.01
CA GLY A 119 8.85 1.01 -14.79
C GLY A 119 7.80 1.20 -15.90
N HIS A 120 7.83 0.41 -16.98
CA HIS A 120 6.88 0.55 -18.08
C HIS A 120 5.49 -0.03 -17.77
N TYR A 121 5.41 -1.09 -16.96
CA TYR A 121 4.14 -1.66 -16.54
C TYR A 121 3.86 -1.40 -15.07
N ARG A 122 2.60 -1.08 -14.78
CA ARG A 122 2.03 -0.92 -13.45
C ARG A 122 0.93 -1.94 -13.26
N LEU A 123 0.84 -2.49 -12.06
CA LEU A 123 -0.08 -3.54 -11.71
C LEU A 123 -0.91 -3.08 -10.51
N CYS A 124 -2.22 -3.34 -10.50
CA CYS A 124 -3.10 -2.96 -9.41
C CYS A 124 -3.91 -4.15 -8.88
N LEU A 125 -4.61 -3.96 -7.75
CA LEU A 125 -5.38 -5.01 -7.08
C LEU A 125 -6.87 -4.88 -7.36
N GLY A 126 -7.53 -5.99 -7.67
CA GLY A 126 -8.96 -6.10 -7.77
C GLY A 126 -9.53 -7.15 -6.81
N PHE A 127 -9.58 -6.84 -5.49
CA PHE A 127 -10.02 -7.77 -4.45
C PHE A 127 -11.37 -7.38 -3.87
N THR A 128 -11.48 -6.15 -3.37
CA THR A 128 -12.64 -5.63 -2.64
C THR A 128 -13.85 -5.47 -3.55
N GLU A 129 -15.02 -5.86 -3.05
CA GLU A 129 -16.31 -5.65 -3.70
C GLU A 129 -17.22 -4.78 -2.81
N PRO A 130 -18.32 -4.22 -3.34
CA PRO A 130 -19.24 -3.41 -2.55
C PRO A 130 -19.75 -4.09 -1.28
N GLU A 131 -19.91 -5.40 -1.31
CA GLU A 131 -20.43 -6.19 -0.19
C GLU A 131 -19.35 -6.83 0.70
N GLY A 132 -18.05 -6.75 0.33
CA GLY A 132 -17.00 -7.43 1.09
C GLY A 132 -15.61 -6.89 0.86
N GLY A 133 -14.98 -6.38 1.92
CA GLY A 133 -13.58 -5.91 1.93
C GLY A 133 -12.67 -6.78 2.81
N SER A 134 -12.92 -6.86 4.12
CA SER A 134 -12.08 -7.66 5.03
C SER A 134 -12.20 -9.17 4.81
N ASP A 135 -13.35 -9.66 4.34
CA ASP A 135 -13.55 -11.06 3.92
C ASP A 135 -13.63 -11.13 2.38
N VAL A 136 -12.49 -10.94 1.72
CA VAL A 136 -12.40 -10.99 0.25
C VAL A 136 -12.79 -12.35 -0.34
N ALA A 137 -12.81 -13.42 0.48
CA ALA A 137 -13.23 -14.74 0.04
C ALA A 137 -14.73 -14.83 -0.28
N THR A 138 -15.53 -13.83 0.10
CA THR A 138 -16.95 -13.72 -0.29
C THR A 138 -17.16 -13.17 -1.72
N CYS A 139 -16.11 -13.15 -2.53
CA CYS A 139 -16.06 -12.65 -3.90
C CYS A 139 -17.24 -13.13 -4.77
N LYS A 140 -17.91 -12.18 -5.41
CA LYS A 140 -19.04 -12.40 -6.33
C LYS A 140 -18.68 -12.17 -7.81
N THR A 141 -17.58 -11.45 -8.09
CA THR A 141 -17.05 -11.32 -9.46
C THR A 141 -16.79 -12.70 -10.03
N ARG A 142 -17.43 -13.04 -11.12
CA ARG A 142 -17.43 -14.39 -11.69
C ARG A 142 -16.49 -14.51 -12.87
N ALA A 143 -15.79 -15.64 -12.95
CA ALA A 143 -15.14 -16.07 -14.17
C ALA A 143 -15.70 -17.43 -14.58
N VAL A 144 -16.20 -17.52 -15.82
CA VAL A 144 -16.79 -18.72 -16.37
C VAL A 144 -15.94 -19.20 -17.54
N ARG A 145 -15.64 -20.50 -17.59
CA ARG A 145 -14.89 -21.10 -18.69
C ARG A 145 -15.64 -20.94 -20.02
N ASP A 146 -14.96 -20.48 -21.05
CA ASP A 146 -15.48 -20.36 -22.41
C ASP A 146 -14.41 -20.82 -23.42
N GLY A 147 -14.53 -22.04 -23.88
CA GLY A 147 -13.54 -22.66 -24.73
C GLY A 147 -12.19 -22.81 -24.02
N ASP A 148 -11.14 -22.23 -24.60
CA ASP A 148 -9.78 -22.20 -24.07
C ASP A 148 -9.49 -20.96 -23.18
N GLY A 149 -10.51 -20.10 -22.97
CA GLY A 149 -10.42 -18.89 -22.19
C GLY A 149 -11.49 -18.78 -21.11
N TRP A 150 -11.71 -17.55 -20.66
CA TRP A 150 -12.61 -17.18 -19.57
C TRP A 150 -13.42 -15.94 -19.93
N VAL A 151 -14.65 -15.88 -19.45
CA VAL A 151 -15.51 -14.69 -19.48
C VAL A 151 -15.71 -14.20 -18.05
N ILE A 152 -15.37 -12.94 -17.81
CA ILE A 152 -15.42 -12.32 -16.48
C ILE A 152 -16.54 -11.29 -16.42
N ASN A 153 -17.34 -11.36 -15.35
CA ASN A 153 -18.43 -10.43 -15.06
C ASN A 153 -18.42 -10.07 -13.57
N GLY A 154 -18.59 -8.77 -13.25
CA GLY A 154 -18.64 -8.28 -11.87
C GLY A 154 -18.10 -6.87 -11.72
N SER A 155 -17.75 -6.50 -10.50
CA SER A 155 -17.14 -5.21 -10.20
C SER A 155 -16.23 -5.29 -8.98
N LYS A 156 -15.23 -4.39 -8.93
CA LYS A 156 -14.37 -4.21 -7.76
C LYS A 156 -14.34 -2.75 -7.34
N MET A 157 -14.19 -2.52 -6.04
CA MET A 157 -14.05 -1.18 -5.45
C MET A 157 -12.65 -0.96 -4.90
N PHE A 158 -12.28 0.30 -4.82
CA PHE A 158 -10.98 0.72 -4.29
C PHE A 158 -9.82 0.08 -5.05
N THR A 159 -9.96 -0.05 -6.38
CA THR A 159 -8.93 -0.51 -7.29
C THR A 159 -7.98 0.67 -7.57
N SER A 160 -7.17 0.99 -6.57
CA SER A 160 -6.27 2.14 -6.63
C SER A 160 -5.30 2.00 -7.80
N ASN A 161 -4.99 3.13 -8.45
CA ASN A 161 -4.11 3.20 -9.63
C ASN A 161 -4.64 2.48 -10.90
N ALA A 162 -5.85 1.94 -10.94
CA ALA A 162 -6.35 1.23 -12.12
C ALA A 162 -6.34 2.09 -13.41
N HIS A 163 -6.47 3.40 -13.29
CA HIS A 163 -6.45 4.34 -14.42
C HIS A 163 -5.05 4.58 -15.03
N HIS A 164 -3.99 4.16 -14.32
CA HIS A 164 -2.61 4.18 -14.80
C HIS A 164 -2.01 2.77 -14.95
N ALA A 165 -2.68 1.74 -14.40
CA ALA A 165 -2.19 0.38 -14.45
C ALA A 165 -2.46 -0.29 -15.80
N HIS A 166 -1.62 -1.25 -16.16
CA HIS A 166 -1.75 -2.06 -17.38
C HIS A 166 -2.55 -3.33 -17.12
N TYR A 167 -2.41 -3.87 -15.91
CA TYR A 167 -3.09 -5.09 -15.50
C TYR A 167 -3.66 -4.94 -14.09
N VAL A 168 -4.78 -5.65 -13.86
CA VAL A 168 -5.35 -5.84 -12.53
C VAL A 168 -5.18 -7.29 -12.08
N PHE A 169 -4.65 -7.48 -10.88
CA PHE A 169 -4.60 -8.76 -10.17
C PHE A 169 -5.97 -9.03 -9.57
N LEU A 170 -6.80 -9.75 -10.33
CA LEU A 170 -8.23 -9.86 -10.12
C LEU A 170 -8.61 -11.16 -9.41
N LEU A 171 -9.25 -11.04 -8.26
CA LEU A 171 -9.89 -12.15 -7.56
C LEU A 171 -11.27 -12.42 -8.15
N THR A 172 -11.52 -13.65 -8.58
CA THR A 172 -12.80 -14.09 -9.13
C THR A 172 -13.30 -15.36 -8.44
N ASN A 173 -14.61 -15.62 -8.58
CA ASN A 173 -15.25 -16.86 -8.17
C ASN A 173 -15.53 -17.71 -9.42
N THR A 174 -14.89 -18.87 -9.48
CA THR A 174 -15.06 -19.85 -10.60
C THR A 174 -15.97 -21.01 -10.23
N ASN A 175 -16.26 -21.23 -8.92
CA ASN A 175 -17.04 -22.35 -8.45
C ASN A 175 -17.97 -21.96 -7.28
N PRO A 176 -19.08 -21.26 -7.53
CA PRO A 176 -19.95 -20.74 -6.47
C PRO A 176 -20.65 -21.81 -5.63
N GLY A 177 -20.61 -23.06 -6.04
CA GLY A 177 -21.14 -24.21 -5.27
C GLY A 177 -20.16 -24.76 -4.25
N ALA A 178 -18.89 -24.41 -4.30
CA ALA A 178 -17.86 -24.84 -3.38
C ALA A 178 -17.73 -23.93 -2.14
N PRO A 179 -17.09 -24.40 -1.06
CA PRO A 179 -16.73 -23.52 0.06
C PRO A 179 -15.91 -22.31 -0.41
N LYS A 180 -16.12 -21.14 0.18
CA LYS A 180 -15.60 -19.85 -0.29
C LYS A 180 -14.07 -19.83 -0.57
N HIS A 181 -13.26 -20.54 0.21
CA HIS A 181 -11.80 -20.62 -0.02
C HIS A 181 -11.38 -21.65 -1.07
N GLN A 182 -12.32 -22.42 -1.61
CA GLN A 182 -12.12 -23.47 -2.63
C GLN A 182 -12.91 -23.13 -3.91
N SER A 183 -13.32 -21.90 -4.08
CA SER A 183 -14.15 -21.43 -5.20
C SER A 183 -13.47 -20.30 -6.00
N LEU A 184 -12.25 -19.92 -5.62
CA LEU A 184 -11.60 -18.69 -6.09
C LEU A 184 -10.51 -19.01 -7.10
N THR A 185 -10.39 -18.17 -8.13
CA THR A 185 -9.29 -18.20 -9.08
C THR A 185 -8.77 -16.77 -9.28
N MET A 186 -7.44 -16.65 -9.39
CA MET A 186 -6.77 -15.38 -9.64
C MET A 186 -6.42 -15.24 -11.11
N PHE A 187 -6.62 -14.04 -11.64
CA PHE A 187 -6.22 -13.68 -13.00
C PHE A 187 -5.45 -12.35 -13.02
N LEU A 188 -4.52 -12.23 -13.95
CA LEU A 188 -3.91 -10.95 -14.30
C LEU A 188 -4.64 -10.42 -15.55
N VAL A 189 -5.65 -9.56 -15.37
CA VAL A 189 -6.51 -9.10 -16.45
C VAL A 189 -5.97 -7.81 -17.05
N PRO A 190 -5.76 -7.72 -18.39
CA PRO A 190 -5.41 -6.46 -19.03
C PRO A 190 -6.54 -5.43 -18.82
N LEU A 191 -6.19 -4.21 -18.40
CA LEU A 191 -7.18 -3.16 -18.16
C LEU A 191 -7.71 -2.50 -19.46
N ASP A 192 -7.01 -2.70 -20.56
CA ASP A 192 -7.45 -2.31 -21.91
C ASP A 192 -8.35 -3.36 -22.61
N ALA A 193 -8.62 -4.49 -21.93
CA ALA A 193 -9.50 -5.52 -22.47
C ALA A 193 -10.93 -4.97 -22.69
N ALA A 194 -11.54 -5.36 -23.80
CA ALA A 194 -12.93 -4.99 -24.10
C ALA A 194 -13.87 -5.43 -22.96
N GLY A 195 -14.72 -4.53 -22.50
CA GLY A 195 -15.65 -4.77 -21.39
C GLY A 195 -15.13 -4.37 -20.01
N VAL A 196 -13.90 -3.91 -19.90
CA VAL A 196 -13.37 -3.27 -18.67
C VAL A 196 -13.71 -1.79 -18.68
N ASP A 197 -14.30 -1.28 -17.59
CA ASP A 197 -14.56 0.14 -17.38
C ASP A 197 -13.99 0.56 -16.02
N VAL A 198 -13.27 1.70 -15.99
CA VAL A 198 -12.58 2.23 -14.79
C VAL A 198 -13.14 3.59 -14.45
N GLN A 199 -13.82 3.69 -13.31
CA GLN A 199 -14.47 4.93 -12.86
C GLN A 199 -13.80 5.48 -11.59
N PRO A 200 -13.56 6.81 -11.49
CA PRO A 200 -12.88 7.42 -10.35
C PRO A 200 -13.76 7.44 -9.10
N ILE A 201 -13.11 7.25 -7.95
CA ILE A 201 -13.64 7.58 -6.63
C ILE A 201 -12.65 8.56 -6.00
N ARG A 202 -13.15 9.65 -5.39
CA ARG A 202 -12.36 10.56 -4.57
C ARG A 202 -12.58 10.24 -3.11
N THR A 203 -11.49 10.11 -2.37
CA THR A 203 -11.49 9.86 -0.94
C THR A 203 -11.33 11.17 -0.16
N VAL A 204 -11.60 11.14 1.13
CA VAL A 204 -11.62 12.36 1.98
C VAL A 204 -10.24 12.99 2.14
N ASP A 205 -9.17 12.21 2.02
CA ASP A 205 -7.78 12.66 2.01
C ASP A 205 -7.37 13.40 0.72
N GLY A 206 -8.21 13.33 -0.31
CA GLY A 206 -7.97 13.97 -1.60
C GLY A 206 -7.48 13.00 -2.66
N ASP A 207 -7.18 11.78 -2.27
CA ASP A 207 -6.66 10.75 -3.16
C ASP A 207 -7.72 10.23 -4.15
N ARG A 208 -7.21 9.66 -5.24
CA ARG A 208 -8.01 8.96 -6.22
C ARG A 208 -7.84 7.46 -6.09
N THR A 209 -8.97 6.78 -5.93
CA THR A 209 -9.08 5.34 -6.19
C THR A 209 -10.13 5.10 -7.28
N ASN A 210 -10.47 3.84 -7.57
CA ASN A 210 -11.40 3.57 -8.66
C ASN A 210 -12.36 2.43 -8.30
N ILE A 211 -13.54 2.44 -8.99
CA ILE A 211 -14.35 1.26 -9.20
C ILE A 211 -13.99 0.71 -10.57
N THR A 212 -13.87 -0.61 -10.69
CA THR A 212 -13.68 -1.30 -11.95
C THR A 212 -14.86 -2.22 -12.23
N PHE A 213 -15.41 -2.13 -13.43
CA PHE A 213 -16.51 -2.98 -13.90
C PHE A 213 -15.99 -3.92 -14.98
N TYR A 214 -16.52 -5.13 -14.97
CA TYR A 214 -16.19 -6.19 -15.92
C TYR A 214 -17.49 -6.69 -16.54
N SER A 215 -17.65 -6.47 -17.84
CA SER A 215 -18.86 -6.84 -18.60
C SER A 215 -18.45 -7.72 -19.76
N ASP A 216 -18.67 -9.03 -19.63
CA ASP A 216 -18.28 -10.06 -20.60
C ASP A 216 -16.81 -9.97 -21.05
N VAL A 217 -15.91 -9.65 -20.11
CA VAL A 217 -14.48 -9.51 -20.40
C VAL A 217 -13.90 -10.89 -20.73
N ARG A 218 -13.40 -11.04 -21.96
CA ARG A 218 -12.81 -12.29 -22.46
C ARG A 218 -11.30 -12.27 -22.35
N ILE A 219 -10.75 -13.27 -21.69
CA ILE A 219 -9.29 -13.45 -21.53
C ILE A 219 -8.87 -14.88 -21.83
N ALA A 220 -7.67 -15.06 -22.33
CA ALA A 220 -7.05 -16.38 -22.50
C ALA A 220 -6.66 -16.99 -21.15
N ASP A 221 -6.61 -18.32 -21.07
CA ASP A 221 -6.23 -19.03 -19.84
C ASP A 221 -4.79 -18.74 -19.40
N ARG A 222 -3.92 -18.29 -20.28
CA ARG A 222 -2.53 -17.87 -19.96
C ARG A 222 -2.46 -16.73 -18.93
N TYR A 223 -3.51 -15.95 -18.77
CA TYR A 223 -3.61 -14.88 -17.77
C TYR A 223 -4.03 -15.38 -16.38
N ARG A 224 -4.29 -16.66 -16.22
CA ARG A 224 -4.58 -17.27 -14.92
C ARG A 224 -3.29 -17.42 -14.08
N LEU A 225 -3.42 -17.13 -12.81
CA LEU A 225 -2.34 -17.28 -11.84
C LEU A 225 -2.66 -18.45 -10.89
N GLY A 226 -1.83 -19.48 -10.94
CA GLY A 226 -2.05 -20.71 -10.18
C GLY A 226 -3.16 -21.60 -10.77
N ASP A 227 -3.70 -22.51 -9.96
CA ASP A 227 -4.72 -23.47 -10.36
C ASP A 227 -6.14 -22.89 -10.34
N VAL A 228 -7.03 -23.47 -11.15
CA VAL A 228 -8.48 -23.20 -11.05
C VAL A 228 -8.97 -23.60 -9.66
N ASP A 229 -9.79 -22.74 -9.03
CA ASP A 229 -10.26 -22.87 -7.65
C ASP A 229 -9.14 -22.84 -6.58
N GLY A 230 -7.87 -22.65 -7.00
CA GLY A 230 -6.67 -22.51 -6.14
C GLY A 230 -6.32 -21.07 -5.78
N GLY A 231 -7.13 -20.09 -6.19
CA GLY A 231 -6.85 -18.67 -6.04
C GLY A 231 -6.67 -18.17 -4.61
N TRP A 232 -7.23 -18.91 -3.61
CA TRP A 232 -6.99 -18.59 -2.21
C TRP A 232 -5.51 -18.76 -1.81
N THR A 233 -4.82 -19.76 -2.34
CA THR A 233 -3.38 -19.96 -2.11
C THR A 233 -2.57 -18.82 -2.69
N VAL A 234 -2.86 -18.43 -3.94
CA VAL A 234 -2.20 -17.30 -4.63
C VAL A 234 -2.41 -15.99 -3.86
N LEU A 235 -3.67 -15.71 -3.50
CA LEU A 235 -4.02 -14.52 -2.73
C LEU A 235 -3.32 -14.48 -1.37
N ARG A 236 -3.32 -15.59 -0.63
CA ARG A 236 -2.69 -15.67 0.69
C ARG A 236 -1.19 -15.42 0.60
N THR A 237 -0.50 -15.99 -0.37
CA THR A 237 0.94 -15.76 -0.57
C THR A 237 1.22 -14.28 -0.84
N ALA A 238 0.39 -13.61 -1.65
CA ALA A 238 0.51 -12.18 -1.90
C ALA A 238 0.25 -11.34 -0.64
N LEU A 239 -0.80 -11.65 0.12
CA LEU A 239 -1.13 -10.98 1.38
C LEU A 239 -0.09 -11.26 2.47
N ASP A 240 0.45 -12.46 2.57
CA ASP A 240 1.53 -12.80 3.49
C ASP A 240 2.79 -11.97 3.20
N ALA A 241 3.08 -11.72 1.92
CA ALA A 241 4.14 -10.81 1.51
C ALA A 241 3.82 -9.33 1.84
N GLU A 242 2.57 -8.89 1.63
CA GLU A 242 2.10 -7.54 2.00
C GLU A 242 2.15 -7.31 3.53
N HIS A 243 1.77 -8.31 4.30
CA HIS A 243 1.68 -8.21 5.76
C HIS A 243 2.98 -8.63 6.47
N GLY A 244 3.99 -9.10 5.73
CA GLY A 244 5.27 -9.55 6.27
C GLY A 244 5.18 -10.78 7.18
N THR A 245 4.23 -11.64 6.91
CA THR A 245 4.06 -12.92 7.59
C THR A 245 4.70 -14.08 6.81
N GLY A 246 5.22 -13.81 5.60
CA GLY A 246 5.85 -14.79 4.73
C GLY A 246 7.31 -15.08 5.09
N GLU A 247 7.77 -16.32 4.84
CA GLU A 247 9.13 -16.81 5.16
C GLU A 247 10.24 -16.30 4.21
N ARG A 248 9.96 -15.32 3.32
CA ARG A 248 10.79 -15.03 2.14
C ARG A 248 11.86 -13.95 2.29
N ASP A 249 12.23 -13.54 3.46
CA ASP A 249 13.30 -12.54 3.59
C ASP A 249 14.49 -13.07 4.38
N ASP A 250 15.58 -13.35 3.69
CA ASP A 250 16.89 -13.70 4.27
C ASP A 250 17.47 -12.56 5.14
N SER A 251 16.94 -11.34 5.02
CA SER A 251 17.41 -10.16 5.76
C SER A 251 16.75 -10.00 7.12
N GLY A 252 15.71 -10.77 7.46
CA GLY A 252 14.94 -10.64 8.70
C GLY A 252 14.15 -9.34 8.84
N LEU A 253 14.22 -8.46 7.84
CA LEU A 253 13.43 -7.23 7.74
C LEU A 253 12.27 -7.49 6.77
N GLN A 254 11.11 -7.66 7.33
CA GLN A 254 9.91 -7.90 6.57
C GLN A 254 9.56 -6.69 5.70
N LYS A 255 9.34 -6.90 4.40
CA LYS A 255 8.84 -5.91 3.44
C LYS A 255 7.39 -5.57 3.77
N ILE A 256 7.13 -5.02 4.93
CA ILE A 256 5.81 -4.49 5.18
C ILE A 256 5.83 -3.04 4.75
N ALA A 257 4.78 -2.64 4.09
CA ALA A 257 4.41 -1.25 4.01
C ALA A 257 4.25 -0.72 5.45
N THR A 258 5.35 -0.34 6.07
CA THR A 258 5.38 0.22 7.44
C THR A 258 4.67 1.56 7.49
N MET A 259 4.20 2.05 6.34
CA MET A 259 3.64 3.39 6.19
C MET A 259 4.63 4.47 6.67
N THR A 260 5.92 4.24 6.45
CA THR A 260 6.98 5.20 6.77
C THR A 260 6.68 6.59 6.20
N GLU A 261 6.18 6.65 4.97
CA GLU A 261 5.76 7.89 4.32
C GLU A 261 4.71 8.64 5.13
N HIS A 262 3.70 7.96 5.63
CA HIS A 262 2.66 8.58 6.46
C HIS A 262 3.17 9.08 7.81
N ALA A 263 4.17 8.41 8.37
CA ALA A 263 4.85 8.89 9.58
C ALA A 263 5.68 10.14 9.29
N LEU A 264 6.33 10.22 8.12
CA LEU A 264 7.07 11.39 7.68
C LEU A 264 6.15 12.57 7.39
N LEU A 265 4.99 12.34 6.76
CA LEU A 265 3.95 13.36 6.58
C LEU A 265 3.42 13.88 7.92
N LEU A 266 3.24 12.99 8.91
CA LEU A 266 2.86 13.40 10.26
C LEU A 266 3.96 14.25 10.91
N ALA A 267 5.24 13.89 10.73
CA ALA A 267 6.36 14.66 11.25
C ALA A 267 6.41 16.08 10.65
N GLU A 268 6.32 16.19 9.33
CA GLU A 268 6.31 17.47 8.62
C GLU A 268 5.11 18.33 9.01
N GLY A 269 3.92 17.73 9.08
CA GLY A 269 2.73 18.45 9.52
C GLY A 269 2.81 18.93 10.98
N LEU A 270 3.48 18.19 11.85
CA LEU A 270 3.78 18.64 13.21
C LEU A 270 4.68 19.88 13.21
N ASP A 271 5.71 19.90 12.35
CA ASP A 271 6.60 21.06 12.20
C ASP A 271 5.85 22.28 11.66
N VAL A 272 4.97 22.10 10.66
CA VAL A 272 4.12 23.17 10.10
C VAL A 272 3.19 23.72 11.18
N VAL A 273 2.51 22.87 11.96
CA VAL A 273 1.63 23.31 13.04
C VAL A 273 2.41 24.05 14.13
N ALA A 274 3.55 23.52 14.56
CA ALA A 274 4.40 24.18 15.56
C ALA A 274 4.91 25.54 15.06
N GLY A 275 5.33 25.63 13.80
CA GLY A 275 5.76 26.87 13.15
C GLY A 275 4.65 27.91 13.08
N SER A 276 3.41 27.51 12.76
CA SER A 276 2.25 28.41 12.67
C SER A 276 1.86 29.02 14.04
N LEU A 277 2.23 28.36 15.13
CA LEU A 277 1.95 28.79 16.50
C LEU A 277 3.11 29.58 17.11
N ALA A 278 4.26 29.67 16.43
CA ALA A 278 5.44 30.34 16.92
C ALA A 278 5.14 31.83 17.22
N GLY A 279 5.43 32.26 18.44
CA GLY A 279 5.20 33.63 18.91
C GLY A 279 3.78 33.95 19.42
N SER A 280 2.83 32.98 19.38
CA SER A 280 1.48 33.20 19.91
C SER A 280 1.14 32.32 21.11
N VAL A 281 1.08 31.02 20.93
CA VAL A 281 0.52 30.05 21.93
C VAL A 281 1.52 28.95 22.32
N VAL A 282 2.64 28.77 21.59
CA VAL A 282 3.63 27.73 21.89
C VAL A 282 4.27 27.89 23.28
N GLY A 283 4.19 29.10 23.86
CA GLY A 283 4.61 29.37 25.21
C GLY A 283 3.65 28.91 26.30
N GLU A 284 2.47 28.41 25.96
CA GLU A 284 1.54 27.83 26.93
C GLU A 284 1.95 26.37 27.21
N ASP A 285 2.11 26.03 28.48
CA ASP A 285 2.53 24.68 28.92
C ASP A 285 1.67 23.56 28.34
N SER A 286 0.35 23.79 28.19
CA SER A 286 -0.59 22.82 27.64
C SER A 286 -0.34 22.52 26.17
N VAL A 287 -0.04 23.54 25.35
CA VAL A 287 0.26 23.42 23.93
C VAL A 287 1.61 22.73 23.75
N ALA A 288 2.64 23.19 24.47
CA ALA A 288 3.98 22.59 24.43
C ALA A 288 3.94 21.09 24.81
N TYR A 289 3.18 20.72 25.84
CA TYR A 289 2.98 19.32 26.24
C TYR A 289 2.32 18.50 25.11
N ARG A 290 1.25 18.99 24.50
CA ARG A 290 0.51 18.30 23.44
C ARG A 290 1.39 18.08 22.20
N LEU A 291 2.13 19.10 21.76
CA LEU A 291 3.08 19.00 20.65
C LEU A 291 4.21 18.01 20.98
N GLY A 292 4.85 18.13 22.13
CA GLY A 292 5.92 17.22 22.55
C GLY A 292 5.45 15.76 22.65
N ARG A 293 4.25 15.52 23.16
CA ARG A 293 3.64 14.18 23.17
C ARG A 293 3.39 13.67 21.74
N SER A 294 2.96 14.53 20.84
CA SER A 294 2.71 14.16 19.45
C SER A 294 3.99 13.77 18.74
N VAL A 295 5.08 14.55 18.93
CA VAL A 295 6.42 14.21 18.41
C VAL A 295 6.89 12.88 18.96
N ALA A 296 6.83 12.66 20.28
CA ALA A 296 7.27 11.42 20.89
C ALA A 296 6.51 10.19 20.37
N ARG A 297 5.20 10.31 20.15
CA ARG A 297 4.38 9.22 19.59
C ARG A 297 4.68 8.97 18.11
N MET A 298 4.90 10.02 17.34
CA MET A 298 5.29 9.91 15.93
C MET A 298 6.66 9.22 15.80
N GLU A 299 7.67 9.65 16.57
CA GLU A 299 9.00 9.04 16.58
C GLU A 299 8.95 7.57 16.99
N ALA A 300 8.18 7.24 18.01
CA ALA A 300 7.97 5.85 18.43
C ALA A 300 7.31 5.01 17.33
N ALA A 301 6.34 5.56 16.61
CA ALA A 301 5.66 4.88 15.51
C ALA A 301 6.61 4.67 14.32
N LEU A 302 7.37 5.69 13.93
CA LEU A 302 8.36 5.64 12.84
C LEU A 302 9.48 4.62 13.11
N SER A 303 9.87 4.48 14.39
CA SER A 303 10.90 3.54 14.83
C SER A 303 10.39 2.11 15.04
N THR A 304 9.08 1.87 14.87
CA THR A 304 8.48 0.56 15.10
C THR A 304 8.31 -0.19 13.77
N PRO A 305 8.97 -1.35 13.59
CA PRO A 305 8.92 -2.08 12.32
C PRO A 305 7.65 -2.92 12.16
N GLY A 306 7.37 -3.28 10.93
CA GLY A 306 6.44 -4.33 10.56
C GLY A 306 4.98 -4.06 10.95
N MET A 307 4.24 -5.11 11.23
CA MET A 307 2.82 -5.04 11.64
C MET A 307 2.59 -4.09 12.83
N TYR A 308 3.55 -4.01 13.74
CA TYR A 308 3.50 -3.10 14.88
C TYR A 308 3.60 -1.64 14.41
N GLY A 309 4.50 -1.35 13.48
CA GLY A 309 4.65 -0.02 12.86
C GLY A 309 3.38 0.39 12.14
N ARG A 310 2.80 -0.51 11.36
CA ARG A 310 1.51 -0.28 10.68
C ARG A 310 0.42 0.16 11.66
N VAL A 311 0.25 -0.56 12.76
CA VAL A 311 -0.74 -0.22 13.80
C VAL A 311 -0.38 1.08 14.52
N ALA A 312 0.91 1.26 14.85
CA ALA A 312 1.38 2.45 15.57
C ALA A 312 1.17 3.74 14.76
N ILE A 313 1.58 3.74 13.48
CA ILE A 313 1.47 4.92 12.60
C ILE A 313 -0.01 5.26 12.33
N ALA A 314 -0.82 4.27 11.95
CA ALA A 314 -2.24 4.50 11.72
C ALA A 314 -2.97 5.01 12.98
N THR A 315 -2.63 4.47 14.15
CA THR A 315 -3.19 4.93 15.43
C THR A 315 -2.70 6.35 15.75
N ALA A 316 -1.42 6.65 15.54
CA ALA A 316 -0.87 7.99 15.77
C ALA A 316 -1.58 9.03 14.90
N LEU A 317 -1.69 8.82 13.59
CA LEU A 317 -2.39 9.74 12.68
C LEU A 317 -3.84 9.97 13.11
N ARG A 318 -4.59 8.92 13.39
CA ARG A 318 -6.01 9.02 13.75
C ARG A 318 -6.26 9.72 15.09
N GLU A 319 -5.34 9.59 16.04
CA GLU A 319 -5.50 10.18 17.37
C GLU A 319 -4.88 11.57 17.49
N LEU A 320 -3.76 11.82 16.80
CA LEU A 320 -3.03 13.09 16.92
C LEU A 320 -3.59 14.18 15.99
N SER A 321 -4.05 13.83 14.80
CA SER A 321 -4.50 14.85 13.84
C SER A 321 -5.71 15.68 14.33
N PRO A 322 -6.76 15.13 14.98
CA PRO A 322 -7.80 15.95 15.60
C PRO A 322 -7.27 16.86 16.71
N GLU A 323 -6.27 16.38 17.46
CA GLU A 323 -5.64 17.14 18.52
C GLU A 323 -4.82 18.31 18.01
N LEU A 324 -4.15 18.12 16.86
CA LEU A 324 -3.41 19.19 16.17
C LEU A 324 -4.35 20.26 15.61
N MET A 325 -5.49 19.86 15.05
CA MET A 325 -6.53 20.82 14.63
C MET A 325 -7.03 21.67 15.80
N ASP A 326 -7.28 21.05 16.97
CA ASP A 326 -7.71 21.76 18.16
C ASP A 326 -6.63 22.74 18.66
N VAL A 327 -5.36 22.34 18.65
CA VAL A 327 -4.22 23.19 19.03
C VAL A 327 -4.08 24.37 18.07
N GLN A 328 -4.28 24.18 16.78
CA GLN A 328 -4.20 25.23 15.76
C GLN A 328 -5.44 26.14 15.77
N GLY A 329 -6.53 25.73 16.40
CA GLY A 329 -7.75 26.50 16.55
C GLY A 329 -8.47 26.75 15.22
N ALA A 330 -9.05 27.94 15.05
CA ALA A 330 -9.87 28.25 13.88
C ALA A 330 -9.11 28.14 12.55
N SER A 331 -7.81 28.43 12.53
CA SER A 331 -6.98 28.28 11.34
C SER A 331 -6.77 26.81 10.94
N GLY A 332 -6.78 25.88 11.89
CA GLY A 332 -6.65 24.45 11.64
C GLY A 332 -7.83 23.84 10.87
N GLY A 333 -8.97 24.52 10.80
CA GLY A 333 -10.14 24.09 10.02
C GLY A 333 -10.16 24.61 8.57
N LEU A 334 -9.22 25.47 8.19
CA LEU A 334 -9.15 26.04 6.85
C LEU A 334 -8.32 25.11 5.93
N ALA A 335 -8.86 24.82 4.76
CA ALA A 335 -8.10 24.10 3.75
C ALA A 335 -6.94 24.99 3.24
N SER A 336 -5.74 24.47 3.29
CA SER A 336 -4.54 25.08 2.73
C SER A 336 -3.87 24.13 1.73
N ALA A 337 -2.90 24.64 0.98
CA ALA A 337 -2.03 23.83 0.13
C ALA A 337 -0.92 23.14 0.92
N ASP A 338 -0.75 23.50 2.20
CA ASP A 338 0.30 23.00 3.06
C ASP A 338 -0.09 21.69 3.77
N LEU A 339 0.90 20.97 4.27
CA LEU A 339 0.72 19.77 5.12
C LEU A 339 0.37 20.21 6.56
N ASP A 340 -0.77 20.86 6.72
CA ASP A 340 -1.25 21.37 8.00
C ASP A 340 -2.10 20.34 8.78
N ALA A 341 -2.64 20.78 9.93
CA ALA A 341 -3.49 19.94 10.76
C ALA A 341 -4.73 19.41 10.03
N GLN A 342 -5.30 20.20 9.13
CA GLN A 342 -6.47 19.83 8.33
C GLN A 342 -6.14 18.74 7.31
N TYR A 343 -4.98 18.84 6.65
CA TYR A 343 -4.50 17.79 5.76
C TYR A 343 -4.28 16.48 6.54
N LEU A 344 -3.57 16.53 7.67
CA LEU A 344 -3.31 15.36 8.52
C LEU A 344 -4.61 14.73 9.03
N PHE A 345 -5.62 15.56 9.36
CA PHE A 345 -6.93 15.06 9.78
C PHE A 345 -7.61 14.25 8.67
N ARG A 346 -7.63 14.77 7.45
CA ARG A 346 -8.20 14.06 6.30
C ARG A 346 -7.43 12.77 5.99
N LEU A 347 -6.10 12.82 6.01
CA LEU A 347 -5.22 11.66 5.84
C LEU A 347 -5.48 10.60 6.91
N GLY A 348 -5.72 11.00 8.15
CA GLY A 348 -6.01 10.09 9.27
C GLY A 348 -7.31 9.32 9.14
N VAL A 349 -8.30 9.81 8.37
CA VAL A 349 -9.63 9.18 8.26
C VAL A 349 -9.57 7.79 7.63
N PRO A 350 -8.97 7.57 6.44
CA PRO A 350 -8.90 6.26 5.82
C PRO A 350 -7.80 5.37 6.42
N MET A 351 -6.91 5.95 7.23
CA MET A 351 -5.83 5.19 7.88
C MET A 351 -6.36 4.11 8.79
N GLY A 352 -5.85 2.89 8.59
CA GLY A 352 -6.32 1.72 9.33
C GLY A 352 -7.61 1.11 8.77
N ILE A 353 -8.03 1.51 7.55
CA ILE A 353 -9.10 0.87 6.80
C ILE A 353 -8.52 0.09 5.61
N TYR A 354 -7.77 0.75 4.72
CA TYR A 354 -7.19 0.12 3.53
C TYR A 354 -5.95 -0.72 3.85
N GLY A 355 -5.59 -1.64 2.96
CA GLY A 355 -4.44 -2.55 3.13
C GLY A 355 -4.54 -3.43 4.39
N GLY A 356 -5.77 -3.79 4.81
CA GLY A 356 -6.09 -4.44 6.08
C GLY A 356 -6.43 -3.46 7.19
N THR A 357 -7.58 -3.70 7.86
CA THR A 357 -8.03 -2.83 8.95
C THR A 357 -7.14 -2.97 10.20
N LEU A 358 -7.16 -1.97 11.08
CA LEU A 358 -6.45 -2.04 12.36
C LEU A 358 -6.86 -3.27 13.18
N GLU A 359 -8.13 -3.67 13.11
CA GLU A 359 -8.66 -4.85 13.78
C GLU A 359 -8.05 -6.13 13.21
N VAL A 360 -7.91 -6.21 11.88
CA VAL A 360 -7.24 -7.35 11.21
C VAL A 360 -5.78 -7.44 11.65
N PHE A 361 -5.04 -6.32 11.63
CA PHE A 361 -3.63 -6.31 12.07
C PHE A 361 -3.47 -6.65 13.56
N ARG A 362 -4.31 -6.10 14.44
CA ARG A 362 -4.29 -6.44 15.88
C ARG A 362 -4.58 -7.92 16.10
N ASN A 363 -5.50 -8.50 15.30
CA ASN A 363 -5.81 -9.92 15.36
C ASN A 363 -4.63 -10.78 14.85
N MET A 364 -3.96 -10.36 13.77
CA MET A 364 -2.75 -11.00 13.28
C MET A 364 -1.62 -10.97 14.32
N ILE A 365 -1.38 -9.81 14.94
CA ILE A 365 -0.42 -9.68 16.04
C ILE A 365 -0.76 -10.64 17.19
N ALA A 366 -2.02 -10.68 17.60
CA ALA A 366 -2.47 -11.57 18.66
C ALA A 366 -2.22 -13.04 18.33
N GLN A 367 -2.52 -13.46 17.10
CA GLN A 367 -2.41 -14.84 16.68
C GLN A 367 -0.97 -15.28 16.39
N HIS A 368 -0.23 -14.47 15.62
CA HIS A 368 1.07 -14.87 15.08
C HIS A 368 2.25 -14.40 15.93
N ALA A 369 2.18 -13.18 16.48
CA ALA A 369 3.29 -12.64 17.26
C ALA A 369 3.18 -12.96 18.77
N LEU A 370 1.95 -12.97 19.32
CA LEU A 370 1.72 -13.23 20.73
C LEU A 370 1.27 -14.67 21.03
N GLY A 371 0.98 -15.47 20.00
CA GLY A 371 0.58 -16.88 20.17
C GLY A 371 -0.74 -17.09 20.93
N LEU A 372 -1.63 -16.10 20.93
CA LEU A 372 -2.90 -16.16 21.69
C LEU A 372 -3.97 -17.07 21.04
N GLY A 373 -3.64 -17.67 19.87
CA GLY A 373 -4.56 -18.55 19.14
C GLY A 373 -5.66 -17.77 18.40
N ARG A 374 -6.51 -18.52 17.70
CA ARG A 374 -7.65 -17.93 16.98
C ARG A 374 -8.85 -17.82 17.90
N PRO A 375 -9.59 -16.70 17.89
CA PRO A 375 -10.83 -16.62 18.66
C PRO A 375 -11.83 -17.66 18.14
N ALA A 376 -12.41 -18.44 19.05
CA ALA A 376 -13.53 -19.30 18.72
C ALA A 376 -14.78 -18.42 18.58
N TYR A 377 -15.11 -18.03 17.36
CA TYR A 377 -16.42 -17.43 17.12
C TYR A 377 -17.47 -18.51 17.28
N ALA A 378 -18.43 -18.28 18.17
CA ALA A 378 -19.63 -19.14 18.23
C ALA A 378 -20.22 -19.20 16.82
N PRO A 379 -20.56 -20.38 16.27
CA PRO A 379 -21.27 -20.48 15.01
C PRO A 379 -22.53 -19.61 15.16
N ALA A 380 -22.84 -18.80 14.13
CA ALA A 380 -24.07 -18.04 14.08
C ALA A 380 -25.21 -18.97 14.43
N ALA A 381 -25.99 -18.63 15.46
CA ALA A 381 -27.08 -19.47 15.91
C ALA A 381 -27.92 -19.82 14.70
N GLY A 382 -27.97 -21.13 14.37
CA GLY A 382 -28.56 -21.64 13.16
C GLY A 382 -29.95 -21.07 12.98
N GLY A 383 -30.16 -20.35 11.89
CA GLY A 383 -31.48 -20.02 11.44
C GLY A 383 -32.25 -21.34 11.30
N ARG A 384 -33.25 -21.51 12.12
CA ARG A 384 -34.19 -22.61 11.98
C ARG A 384 -34.86 -22.47 10.63
N SER A 385 -34.82 -23.56 9.89
CA SER A 385 -35.52 -23.85 8.63
C SER A 385 -36.90 -23.20 8.50
#